data_6866c7add1ff5f11f9d2d214d3237951
#
_entry.id   6866c7add1ff5f11f9d2d214d3237951
#
_cell.length_a   1.000
_cell.length_b   1.000
_cell.length_c   1.000
_cell.angle_alpha   90.00
_cell.angle_beta   90.00
_cell.angle_gamma   90.00
#
_symmetry.space_group_name_H-M   'P 1'
#
loop_
_entity.id
_entity.type
_entity.pdbx_description
1 polymer ?
#
loop_
_entity_poly.entity_id
_entity_poly.type
_entity_poly.pdbx_seq_one_letter_code
_entity_poly.pdbx_strand_id
1 'polypeptide(L)'
;MSLELSGTTPAIKGVAGSVSAPALTGEDANTGISFPAADTIKFSAGGVEKLAITASGLSGDGSGLTNVGGGKLVQVKSVSKLDTFTVASPTAFQYYDVTGLDNLQITTTGSNKVIVFMTVHISMPASGYRVWMKGVRITGGVYHNLSYPSSSSNNIEASSTVVSASNTPHGRVPYPLHIVGFEDSPGAGTHQYGIQIGTANTVALYTGRPYAGTNSSGYGTSPSGTITLYEVEP
;
A
#
# COMPACT_ATOMS: atom_id res chain seq x y z
N MET A 1 20.34 17.41 -50.80
CA MET A 1 21.38 16.44 -50.57
C MET A 1 20.66 15.12 -50.23
N SER A 2 20.81 14.07 -51.00
CA SER A 2 20.21 12.78 -50.74
C SER A 2 21.14 11.95 -49.86
N LEU A 3 20.60 11.23 -48.88
CA LEU A 3 21.36 10.23 -48.13
C LEU A 3 21.48 9.00 -49.01
N GLU A 4 22.68 8.63 -49.41
CA GLU A 4 22.96 7.35 -50.09
C GLU A 4 23.47 6.31 -49.05
N LEU A 5 22.82 5.18 -48.98
CA LEU A 5 23.30 3.99 -48.27
C LEU A 5 23.86 3.06 -49.32
N SER A 6 25.21 2.98 -49.39
CA SER A 6 25.89 2.11 -50.35
C SER A 6 26.71 1.04 -49.63
N GLY A 7 26.75 -0.16 -50.21
CA GLY A 7 27.52 -1.28 -49.73
C GLY A 7 26.71 -2.60 -49.61
N THR A 8 27.42 -3.73 -49.44
CA THR A 8 26.80 -5.06 -49.28
C THR A 8 26.09 -5.24 -47.93
N THR A 9 26.37 -4.36 -46.97
CA THR A 9 25.65 -4.24 -45.69
C THR A 9 25.29 -2.76 -45.48
N PRO A 10 24.04 -2.34 -45.74
CA PRO A 10 23.64 -0.95 -45.54
C PRO A 10 23.79 -0.57 -44.07
N ALA A 11 24.67 0.38 -43.76
CA ALA A 11 24.92 0.87 -42.42
C ALA A 11 25.40 2.33 -42.43
N ILE A 12 24.92 3.12 -41.51
CA ILE A 12 25.47 4.43 -41.18
C ILE A 12 26.55 4.19 -40.13
N LYS A 13 27.82 4.42 -40.49
CA LYS A 13 28.98 4.15 -39.62
C LYS A 13 29.73 5.43 -39.33
N GLY A 14 30.43 5.47 -38.20
CA GLY A 14 31.39 6.52 -37.85
C GLY A 14 30.76 7.80 -37.31
N VAL A 15 29.46 7.78 -36.97
CA VAL A 15 28.76 8.92 -36.41
C VAL A 15 28.29 8.55 -35.00
N ALA A 16 29.03 9.02 -33.99
CA ALA A 16 28.65 8.78 -32.59
C ALA A 16 27.61 9.81 -32.12
N GLY A 17 27.84 11.08 -32.31
CA GLY A 17 27.02 12.16 -31.80
C GLY A 17 27.09 12.30 -30.28
N SER A 18 26.32 13.27 -29.77
CA SER A 18 26.15 13.55 -28.36
C SER A 18 24.72 14.01 -28.11
N VAL A 19 24.34 14.22 -26.85
CA VAL A 19 22.99 14.74 -26.51
C VAL A 19 22.73 16.16 -27.03
N SER A 20 23.78 16.98 -27.16
CA SER A 20 23.71 18.35 -27.70
C SER A 20 23.94 18.42 -29.21
N ALA A 21 24.47 17.37 -29.82
CA ALA A 21 24.73 17.24 -31.26
C ALA A 21 24.51 15.76 -31.67
N PRO A 22 23.26 15.30 -31.76
CA PRO A 22 22.96 13.91 -32.10
C PRO A 22 23.49 13.49 -33.47
N ALA A 23 23.70 12.19 -33.67
CA ALA A 23 24.15 11.63 -34.95
C ALA A 23 23.06 11.67 -36.02
N LEU A 24 21.80 11.51 -35.59
CA LEU A 24 20.61 11.58 -36.43
C LEU A 24 19.70 12.67 -35.87
N THR A 25 19.48 13.73 -36.63
CA THR A 25 18.67 14.90 -36.26
C THR A 25 17.63 15.23 -37.31
N GLY A 26 16.57 15.96 -36.93
CA GLY A 26 15.72 16.70 -37.84
C GLY A 26 16.23 18.13 -38.07
N GLU A 27 15.34 19.09 -38.17
CA GLU A 27 15.69 20.51 -38.28
C GLU A 27 16.27 21.09 -36.98
N ASP A 28 15.86 20.55 -35.85
CA ASP A 28 16.42 20.90 -34.54
C ASP A 28 17.75 20.13 -34.29
N ALA A 29 18.85 20.86 -34.25
CA ALA A 29 20.18 20.31 -34.19
C ALA A 29 20.51 19.57 -32.84
N ASN A 30 19.71 19.75 -31.81
CA ASN A 30 19.92 19.15 -30.49
C ASN A 30 18.83 18.16 -30.08
N THR A 31 17.97 17.76 -31.02
CA THR A 31 16.95 16.72 -30.86
C THR A 31 17.22 15.57 -31.82
N GLY A 32 17.40 14.34 -31.31
CA GLY A 32 17.69 13.21 -32.16
C GLY A 32 18.24 12.00 -31.41
N ILE A 33 18.99 11.19 -32.16
CA ILE A 33 19.58 9.92 -31.68
C ILE A 33 21.09 10.00 -31.76
N SER A 34 21.78 9.53 -30.72
CA SER A 34 23.23 9.41 -30.67
C SER A 34 23.67 8.01 -30.22
N PHE A 35 24.93 7.66 -30.59
CA PHE A 35 25.55 6.38 -30.30
C PHE A 35 26.90 6.61 -29.60
N PRO A 36 26.92 7.18 -28.39
CA PRO A 36 28.11 7.72 -27.75
C PRO A 36 29.12 6.68 -27.28
N ALA A 37 28.70 5.43 -27.16
CA ALA A 37 29.53 4.30 -26.74
C ALA A 37 29.04 2.99 -27.35
N ALA A 38 29.82 1.92 -27.22
CA ALA A 38 29.37 0.58 -27.54
C ALA A 38 28.10 0.23 -26.72
N ASP A 39 27.20 -0.55 -27.34
CA ASP A 39 25.97 -1.02 -26.71
C ASP A 39 25.09 0.10 -26.10
N THR A 40 25.21 1.34 -26.62
CA THR A 40 24.51 2.51 -26.11
C THR A 40 23.82 3.29 -27.21
N ILE A 41 22.51 3.46 -27.07
CA ILE A 41 21.69 4.34 -27.91
C ILE A 41 21.07 5.39 -26.99
N LYS A 42 21.18 6.66 -27.36
CA LYS A 42 20.57 7.77 -26.61
C LYS A 42 19.60 8.55 -27.47
N PHE A 43 18.48 8.91 -26.88
CA PHE A 43 17.49 9.83 -27.45
C PHE A 43 17.53 11.13 -26.67
N SER A 44 17.69 12.23 -27.38
CA SER A 44 17.73 13.57 -26.80
C SER A 44 16.65 14.48 -27.38
N ALA A 45 16.19 15.39 -26.58
CA ALA A 45 15.31 16.48 -26.99
C ALA A 45 15.73 17.76 -26.28
N GLY A 46 15.96 18.84 -27.05
CA GLY A 46 16.44 20.11 -26.52
C GLY A 46 17.84 20.02 -25.88
N GLY A 47 18.71 19.13 -26.37
CA GLY A 47 20.06 18.94 -25.83
C GLY A 47 20.12 18.15 -24.51
N VAL A 48 19.01 17.57 -24.09
CA VAL A 48 18.90 16.78 -22.84
C VAL A 48 18.57 15.33 -23.18
N GLU A 49 19.26 14.38 -22.56
CA GLU A 49 18.93 12.96 -22.66
C GLU A 49 17.53 12.72 -22.08
N LYS A 50 16.66 12.06 -22.83
CA LYS A 50 15.31 11.66 -22.43
C LYS A 50 15.19 10.16 -22.21
N LEU A 51 15.94 9.38 -22.98
CA LEU A 51 15.95 7.92 -22.92
C LEU A 51 17.31 7.40 -23.35
N ALA A 52 17.82 6.42 -22.66
CA ALA A 52 18.98 5.63 -23.09
C ALA A 52 18.64 4.13 -23.07
N ILE A 53 19.18 3.43 -24.07
CA ILE A 53 19.24 1.96 -24.13
C ILE A 53 20.70 1.60 -23.91
N THR A 54 20.98 0.79 -22.92
CA THR A 54 22.32 0.33 -22.57
C THR A 54 22.35 -1.19 -22.39
N ALA A 55 23.51 -1.78 -22.21
CA ALA A 55 23.62 -3.20 -21.88
C ALA A 55 22.83 -3.59 -20.61
N SER A 56 22.58 -2.62 -19.71
CA SER A 56 21.78 -2.83 -18.48
C SER A 56 20.27 -2.64 -18.68
N GLY A 57 19.81 -2.24 -19.87
CA GLY A 57 18.40 -2.00 -20.20
C GLY A 57 18.09 -0.54 -20.53
N LEU A 58 16.83 -0.17 -20.31
CA LEU A 58 16.32 1.18 -20.54
C LEU A 58 16.54 2.06 -19.31
N SER A 59 17.02 3.28 -19.50
CA SER A 59 17.11 4.33 -18.48
C SER A 59 16.58 5.66 -19.03
N GLY A 60 15.95 6.45 -18.16
CA GLY A 60 15.37 7.75 -18.51
C GLY A 60 14.32 8.15 -17.48
N ASP A 61 13.85 9.40 -17.55
CA ASP A 61 12.74 9.84 -16.73
C ASP A 61 11.42 9.29 -17.29
N GLY A 62 10.86 8.29 -16.61
CA GLY A 62 9.58 7.68 -16.97
C GLY A 62 8.36 8.49 -16.55
N SER A 63 8.52 9.65 -15.91
CA SER A 63 7.40 10.45 -15.36
C SER A 63 6.39 10.93 -16.42
N GLY A 64 6.84 11.08 -17.67
CA GLY A 64 6.02 11.44 -18.81
C GLY A 64 5.42 10.27 -19.60
N LEU A 65 5.73 9.02 -19.22
CA LEU A 65 5.18 7.86 -19.93
C LEU A 65 3.71 7.66 -19.51
N THR A 66 2.83 7.64 -20.51
CA THR A 66 1.40 7.35 -20.34
C THR A 66 1.08 6.01 -20.98
N ASN A 67 0.02 5.34 -20.53
CA ASN A 67 -0.41 4.03 -21.04
C ASN A 67 0.63 2.90 -20.92
N VAL A 68 1.59 3.01 -20.02
CA VAL A 68 2.39 1.84 -19.61
C VAL A 68 1.47 0.91 -18.83
N GLY A 69 1.09 -0.21 -19.47
CA GLY A 69 0.19 -1.19 -18.85
C GLY A 69 0.80 -1.77 -17.58
N GLY A 70 0.11 -1.57 -16.48
CA GLY A 70 0.49 -1.97 -15.12
C GLY A 70 0.35 -0.77 -14.18
N GLY A 71 -0.55 -0.84 -13.21
CA GLY A 71 -0.80 0.24 -12.26
C GLY A 71 0.49 0.71 -11.60
N LYS A 72 0.76 2.01 -11.67
CA LYS A 72 1.94 2.60 -11.07
C LYS A 72 1.75 2.73 -9.56
N LEU A 73 2.70 2.19 -8.80
CA LEU A 73 2.76 2.47 -7.38
C LEU A 73 3.13 3.94 -7.17
N VAL A 74 2.20 4.72 -6.61
CA VAL A 74 2.37 6.16 -6.40
C VAL A 74 3.05 6.44 -5.07
N GLN A 75 2.54 5.84 -3.99
CA GLN A 75 3.13 5.95 -2.66
C GLN A 75 2.76 4.78 -1.77
N VAL A 76 3.57 4.58 -0.72
CA VAL A 76 3.30 3.65 0.36
C VAL A 76 3.29 4.42 1.67
N LYS A 77 2.29 4.15 2.51
CA LYS A 77 2.21 4.62 3.89
C LYS A 77 2.05 3.43 4.82
N SER A 78 2.78 3.45 5.93
CA SER A 78 2.66 2.39 6.93
C SER A 78 2.79 2.94 8.34
N VAL A 79 2.08 2.32 9.27
CA VAL A 79 2.22 2.52 10.70
C VAL A 79 2.19 1.17 11.40
N SER A 80 3.02 1.03 12.42
CA SER A 80 3.05 -0.14 13.29
C SER A 80 2.87 0.32 14.74
N LYS A 81 1.97 -0.35 15.45
CA LYS A 81 1.78 -0.17 16.88
C LYS A 81 2.50 -1.28 17.63
N LEU A 82 3.43 -0.91 18.49
CA LEU A 82 4.25 -1.85 19.25
C LEU A 82 3.87 -1.91 20.74
N ASP A 83 3.14 -0.90 21.23
CA ASP A 83 2.64 -0.82 22.59
C ASP A 83 1.25 -1.48 22.72
N THR A 84 0.78 -1.62 23.95
CA THR A 84 -0.51 -2.22 24.24
C THR A 84 -1.65 -1.21 24.14
N PHE A 85 -2.84 -1.70 23.79
CA PHE A 85 -4.08 -0.95 23.89
C PHE A 85 -5.13 -1.80 24.62
N THR A 86 -5.98 -1.15 25.40
CA THR A 86 -6.99 -1.85 26.23
C THR A 86 -8.32 -1.09 26.18
N VAL A 87 -9.39 -1.82 25.93
CA VAL A 87 -10.76 -1.39 26.23
C VAL A 87 -11.20 -2.14 27.47
N ALA A 88 -11.15 -1.49 28.64
CA ALA A 88 -11.35 -2.15 29.92
C ALA A 88 -12.80 -2.60 30.15
N SER A 89 -13.77 -1.80 29.69
CA SER A 89 -15.21 -2.05 29.89
C SER A 89 -15.97 -1.75 28.59
N PRO A 90 -15.82 -2.61 27.57
CA PRO A 90 -16.54 -2.38 26.33
C PRO A 90 -18.03 -2.59 26.51
N THR A 91 -18.82 -1.81 25.81
CA THR A 91 -20.25 -2.07 25.59
C THR A 91 -20.39 -3.10 24.48
N ALA A 92 -21.26 -4.08 24.67
CA ALA A 92 -21.53 -5.09 23.65
C ALA A 92 -21.96 -4.43 22.32
N PHE A 93 -21.44 -4.94 21.22
CA PHE A 93 -21.71 -4.47 19.85
C PHE A 93 -21.26 -3.03 19.52
N GLN A 94 -20.42 -2.43 20.38
CA GLN A 94 -19.77 -1.16 20.09
C GLN A 94 -18.38 -1.36 19.48
N TYR A 95 -17.94 -0.37 18.68
CA TYR A 95 -16.61 -0.32 18.07
C TYR A 95 -15.76 0.72 18.79
N TYR A 96 -14.49 0.40 18.93
CA TYR A 96 -13.48 1.24 19.60
C TYR A 96 -12.28 1.42 18.69
N ASP A 97 -11.89 2.66 18.46
CA ASP A 97 -10.68 2.99 17.70
C ASP A 97 -9.45 2.48 18.45
N VAL A 98 -8.57 1.78 17.76
CA VAL A 98 -7.30 1.32 18.33
C VAL A 98 -6.32 2.48 18.26
N THR A 99 -6.16 3.22 19.35
CA THR A 99 -5.25 4.37 19.43
C THR A 99 -3.85 4.03 18.94
N GLY A 100 -3.34 4.81 18.00
CA GLY A 100 -2.08 4.56 17.30
C GLY A 100 -2.22 3.72 16.01
N LEU A 101 -3.41 3.14 15.76
CA LEU A 101 -3.83 2.55 14.49
C LEU A 101 -5.15 3.18 13.99
N ASP A 102 -5.44 4.38 14.39
CA ASP A 102 -6.69 5.10 14.11
C ASP A 102 -6.50 6.32 13.20
N ASN A 103 -5.27 6.63 12.80
CA ASN A 103 -4.98 7.88 12.11
C ASN A 103 -3.82 7.79 11.10
N LEU A 104 -3.76 6.76 10.28
CA LEU A 104 -2.81 6.74 9.17
C LEU A 104 -3.35 7.56 8.00
N GLN A 105 -2.68 8.67 7.67
CA GLN A 105 -3.12 9.57 6.61
C GLN A 105 -2.44 9.27 5.27
N ILE A 106 -3.23 9.37 4.20
CA ILE A 106 -2.77 9.35 2.82
C ILE A 106 -3.52 10.43 2.03
N THR A 107 -2.80 11.15 1.18
CA THR A 107 -3.42 12.11 0.25
C THR A 107 -3.39 11.52 -1.14
N THR A 108 -4.55 11.32 -1.73
CA THR A 108 -4.73 10.73 -3.06
C THR A 108 -5.10 11.79 -4.08
N THR A 109 -4.75 11.53 -5.34
CA THR A 109 -5.09 12.38 -6.47
C THR A 109 -6.03 11.65 -7.44
N GLY A 110 -7.11 12.32 -7.83
CA GLY A 110 -8.00 11.84 -8.92
C GLY A 110 -8.65 10.48 -8.66
N SER A 111 -8.45 9.56 -9.59
CA SER A 111 -9.06 8.23 -9.62
C SER A 111 -8.19 7.12 -9.03
N ASN A 112 -7.10 7.49 -8.35
CA ASN A 112 -6.19 6.50 -7.75
C ASN A 112 -6.91 5.64 -6.72
N LYS A 113 -6.49 4.39 -6.63
CA LYS A 113 -6.98 3.41 -5.67
C LYS A 113 -6.01 3.27 -4.52
N VAL A 114 -6.54 2.89 -3.36
CA VAL A 114 -5.75 2.54 -2.18
C VAL A 114 -5.95 1.06 -1.86
N ILE A 115 -4.88 0.29 -1.94
CA ILE A 115 -4.88 -1.11 -1.51
C ILE A 115 -4.50 -1.15 -0.04
N VAL A 116 -5.38 -1.70 0.78
CA VAL A 116 -5.32 -1.64 2.24
C VAL A 116 -4.95 -2.99 2.81
N PHE A 117 -3.92 -3.01 3.65
CA PHE A 117 -3.54 -4.15 4.48
C PHE A 117 -3.58 -3.71 5.94
N MET A 118 -4.34 -4.42 6.74
CA MET A 118 -4.46 -4.15 8.18
C MET A 118 -4.35 -5.44 8.97
N THR A 119 -3.66 -5.36 10.09
CA THR A 119 -3.55 -6.47 11.05
C THR A 119 -3.68 -5.92 12.45
N VAL A 120 -4.43 -6.59 13.30
CA VAL A 120 -4.45 -6.36 14.74
C VAL A 120 -4.49 -7.69 15.49
N HIS A 121 -3.75 -7.78 16.58
CA HIS A 121 -3.75 -8.95 17.44
C HIS A 121 -4.59 -8.66 18.68
N ILE A 122 -5.65 -9.44 18.88
CA ILE A 122 -6.60 -9.25 19.98
C ILE A 122 -6.54 -10.44 20.92
N SER A 123 -6.51 -10.17 22.21
CA SER A 123 -6.70 -11.16 23.26
C SER A 123 -7.92 -10.84 24.12
N MET A 124 -8.53 -11.88 24.70
CA MET A 124 -9.74 -11.80 25.48
C MET A 124 -9.71 -12.77 26.68
N PRO A 125 -10.51 -12.53 27.76
CA PRO A 125 -10.36 -13.24 29.02
C PRO A 125 -10.78 -14.71 29.02
N ALA A 126 -11.72 -15.12 28.16
CA ALA A 126 -12.28 -16.46 28.22
C ALA A 126 -12.78 -16.97 26.87
N SER A 127 -13.13 -18.25 26.82
CA SER A 127 -13.75 -18.91 25.67
C SER A 127 -15.21 -18.48 25.45
N GLY A 128 -15.71 -18.63 24.23
CA GLY A 128 -17.10 -18.34 23.85
C GLY A 128 -17.41 -16.89 23.52
N TYR A 129 -16.42 -16.01 23.55
CA TYR A 129 -16.59 -14.61 23.15
C TYR A 129 -16.30 -14.41 21.66
N ARG A 130 -17.03 -13.46 21.08
CA ARG A 130 -16.81 -13.01 19.71
C ARG A 130 -16.13 -11.66 19.73
N VAL A 131 -15.04 -11.54 18.98
CA VAL A 131 -14.38 -10.28 18.72
C VAL A 131 -14.28 -10.07 17.20
N TRP A 132 -14.28 -8.84 16.80
CA TRP A 132 -14.15 -8.44 15.41
C TRP A 132 -13.25 -7.24 15.25
N MET A 133 -12.70 -7.15 14.08
CA MET A 133 -11.96 -6.01 13.58
C MET A 133 -12.77 -5.38 12.46
N LYS A 134 -12.76 -4.08 12.42
CA LYS A 134 -13.31 -3.26 11.35
C LYS A 134 -12.23 -2.30 10.88
N GLY A 135 -11.90 -2.37 9.62
CA GLY A 135 -11.12 -1.34 8.96
C GLY A 135 -12.02 -0.20 8.57
N VAL A 136 -11.56 1.01 8.76
CA VAL A 136 -12.32 2.22 8.43
C VAL A 136 -11.44 3.19 7.65
N ARG A 137 -12.08 3.90 6.71
CA ARG A 137 -11.58 5.15 6.15
C ARG A 137 -12.39 6.30 6.72
N ILE A 138 -11.72 7.36 7.13
CA ILE A 138 -12.34 8.57 7.66
C ILE A 138 -12.04 9.72 6.68
N THR A 139 -13.10 10.34 6.16
CA THR A 139 -13.01 11.48 5.27
C THR A 139 -13.91 12.57 5.77
N GLY A 140 -13.34 13.75 6.09
CA GLY A 140 -14.12 14.87 6.63
C GLY A 140 -14.89 14.53 7.93
N GLY A 141 -14.37 13.61 8.76
CA GLY A 141 -15.01 13.14 9.98
C GLY A 141 -16.06 12.04 9.78
N VAL A 142 -16.31 11.60 8.55
CA VAL A 142 -17.26 10.52 8.24
C VAL A 142 -16.53 9.19 8.13
N TYR A 143 -17.02 8.18 8.85
CA TYR A 143 -16.50 6.82 8.84
C TYR A 143 -17.07 6.01 7.67
N HIS A 144 -16.21 5.46 6.84
CA HIS A 144 -16.53 4.53 5.77
C HIS A 144 -15.96 3.16 6.10
N ASN A 145 -16.79 2.13 6.11
CA ASN A 145 -16.37 0.78 6.44
C ASN A 145 -15.59 0.15 5.28
N LEU A 146 -14.41 -0.40 5.56
CA LEU A 146 -13.63 -1.21 4.65
C LEU A 146 -14.03 -2.68 4.85
N SER A 147 -15.25 -3.00 4.51
CA SER A 147 -15.79 -4.37 4.61
C SER A 147 -16.67 -4.65 3.41
N TYR A 148 -16.72 -5.92 3.02
CA TYR A 148 -17.72 -6.34 2.06
C TYR A 148 -19.12 -6.15 2.70
N PRO A 149 -20.06 -5.53 1.98
CA PRO A 149 -21.39 -5.29 2.52
C PRO A 149 -22.03 -6.62 2.91
N SER A 150 -22.45 -6.75 4.16
CA SER A 150 -23.29 -7.85 4.57
C SER A 150 -24.72 -7.54 4.14
N SER A 151 -25.32 -8.44 3.40
CA SER A 151 -26.67 -8.29 2.86
C SER A 151 -27.80 -8.57 3.88
N SER A 152 -27.48 -8.83 5.14
CA SER A 152 -28.48 -9.16 6.15
C SER A 152 -28.46 -8.20 7.33
N SER A 153 -29.66 -7.79 7.76
CA SER A 153 -29.91 -6.84 8.85
C SER A 153 -29.43 -7.28 10.24
N ASN A 154 -28.95 -8.51 10.37
CA ASN A 154 -28.47 -9.09 11.64
C ASN A 154 -26.96 -9.36 11.67
N ASN A 155 -26.22 -8.99 10.64
CA ASN A 155 -24.79 -9.22 10.59
C ASN A 155 -24.02 -7.99 11.09
N ILE A 156 -23.03 -8.25 11.92
CA ILE A 156 -22.06 -7.26 12.36
C ILE A 156 -21.22 -6.86 11.15
N GLU A 157 -21.15 -5.58 10.87
CA GLU A 157 -20.25 -5.05 9.84
C GLU A 157 -18.80 -5.18 10.32
N ALA A 158 -18.17 -6.30 10.02
CA ALA A 158 -16.80 -6.57 10.39
C ALA A 158 -15.97 -6.91 9.16
N SER A 159 -14.74 -6.44 9.13
CA SER A 159 -13.78 -6.80 8.08
C SER A 159 -13.14 -8.17 8.38
N SER A 160 -13.05 -8.53 9.65
CA SER A 160 -12.54 -9.83 10.12
C SER A 160 -13.12 -10.18 11.48
N THR A 161 -13.40 -11.45 11.71
CA THR A 161 -13.97 -11.94 12.98
C THR A 161 -13.25 -13.17 13.48
N VAL A 162 -13.16 -13.28 14.81
CA VAL A 162 -12.80 -14.51 15.51
C VAL A 162 -13.89 -14.88 16.52
N VAL A 163 -14.25 -16.14 16.52
CA VAL A 163 -15.05 -16.76 17.57
C VAL A 163 -14.15 -17.68 18.36
N SER A 164 -13.97 -17.39 19.63
CA SER A 164 -13.24 -18.30 20.51
C SER A 164 -14.08 -19.55 20.77
N ALA A 165 -13.68 -20.68 20.19
CA ALA A 165 -14.29 -21.97 20.49
C ALA A 165 -13.89 -22.45 21.89
N SER A 166 -14.77 -23.22 22.55
CA SER A 166 -14.73 -23.60 23.95
C SER A 166 -13.45 -24.33 24.44
N ASN A 167 -13.17 -24.15 25.72
CA ASN A 167 -12.37 -25.00 26.60
C ASN A 167 -10.83 -25.00 26.56
N THR A 168 -10.19 -24.05 25.93
CA THR A 168 -8.76 -23.85 26.16
C THR A 168 -8.50 -22.46 26.79
N PRO A 169 -7.47 -22.28 27.59
CA PRO A 169 -7.17 -21.00 28.23
C PRO A 169 -6.65 -19.99 27.19
N HIS A 170 -7.54 -19.58 26.28
CA HIS A 170 -7.24 -18.75 25.13
C HIS A 170 -6.93 -17.28 25.45
N GLY A 171 -7.18 -16.83 26.67
CA GLY A 171 -6.78 -15.50 27.12
C GLY A 171 -5.27 -15.25 27.12
N ARG A 172 -4.47 -16.27 26.79
CA ARG A 172 -3.02 -16.20 26.81
C ARG A 172 -2.36 -15.98 25.45
N VAL A 173 -3.11 -16.15 24.36
CA VAL A 173 -2.56 -16.01 23.01
C VAL A 173 -3.36 -14.97 22.24
N PRO A 174 -2.72 -13.90 21.75
CA PRO A 174 -3.37 -12.96 20.86
C PRO A 174 -3.74 -13.59 19.52
N TYR A 175 -4.95 -13.34 19.07
CA TYR A 175 -5.46 -13.78 17.76
C TYR A 175 -5.26 -12.69 16.72
N PRO A 176 -4.63 -12.99 15.59
CA PRO A 176 -4.53 -12.03 14.50
C PRO A 176 -5.87 -11.91 13.75
N LEU A 177 -6.28 -10.68 13.51
CA LEU A 177 -7.35 -10.31 12.60
C LEU A 177 -6.77 -9.48 11.46
N HIS A 178 -7.21 -9.73 10.23
CA HIS A 178 -6.59 -9.16 9.05
C HIS A 178 -7.61 -8.60 8.06
N ILE A 179 -7.18 -7.54 7.37
CA ILE A 179 -7.66 -7.15 6.04
C ILE A 179 -6.48 -7.32 5.10
N VAL A 180 -6.66 -8.05 4.01
CA VAL A 180 -5.60 -8.32 3.04
C VAL A 180 -6.04 -7.87 1.67
N GLY A 181 -5.38 -6.83 1.14
CA GLY A 181 -5.59 -6.39 -0.23
C GLY A 181 -6.97 -5.80 -0.51
N PHE A 182 -7.60 -5.15 0.47
CA PHE A 182 -8.87 -4.46 0.23
C PHE A 182 -8.63 -3.25 -0.69
N GLU A 183 -9.33 -3.20 -1.82
CA GLU A 183 -9.25 -2.11 -2.77
C GLU A 183 -10.30 -1.04 -2.43
N ASP A 184 -9.83 0.15 -2.06
CA ASP A 184 -10.65 1.32 -1.78
C ASP A 184 -10.46 2.38 -2.86
N SER A 185 -11.53 3.08 -3.21
CA SER A 185 -11.54 4.18 -4.17
C SER A 185 -11.98 5.47 -3.48
N PRO A 186 -11.10 6.11 -2.71
CA PRO A 186 -11.47 7.23 -1.85
C PRO A 186 -11.79 8.52 -2.61
N GLY A 187 -11.32 8.65 -3.87
CA GLY A 187 -11.32 9.90 -4.61
C GLY A 187 -10.14 10.80 -4.24
N ALA A 188 -10.12 12.02 -4.79
CA ALA A 188 -9.09 13.00 -4.47
C ALA A 188 -9.26 13.56 -3.06
N GLY A 189 -8.17 13.73 -2.31
CA GLY A 189 -8.17 14.35 -0.99
C GLY A 189 -7.31 13.64 0.03
N THR A 190 -7.35 14.14 1.26
CA THR A 190 -6.68 13.52 2.40
C THR A 190 -7.67 12.64 3.14
N HIS A 191 -7.30 11.38 3.30
CA HIS A 191 -8.10 10.35 3.95
C HIS A 191 -7.31 9.75 5.11
N GLN A 192 -8.01 9.45 6.19
CA GLN A 192 -7.45 8.73 7.33
C GLN A 192 -7.90 7.27 7.25
N TYR A 193 -7.02 6.35 7.61
CA TYR A 193 -7.34 4.94 7.73
C TYR A 193 -7.07 4.47 9.14
N GLY A 194 -7.97 3.65 9.67
CA GLY A 194 -7.91 3.18 11.04
C GLY A 194 -8.48 1.80 11.25
N ILE A 195 -8.11 1.23 12.40
CA ILE A 195 -8.63 -0.04 12.88
C ILE A 195 -9.54 0.22 14.07
N GLN A 196 -10.74 -0.35 14.01
CA GLN A 196 -11.67 -0.46 15.12
C GLN A 196 -11.79 -1.92 15.55
N ILE A 197 -11.93 -2.13 16.85
CA ILE A 197 -12.20 -3.44 17.43
C ILE A 197 -13.50 -3.43 18.23
N GLY A 198 -14.15 -4.57 18.32
CA GLY A 198 -15.39 -4.71 19.07
C GLY A 198 -15.62 -6.13 19.56
N THR A 199 -16.62 -6.28 20.41
CA THR A 199 -17.03 -7.58 20.97
C THR A 199 -18.53 -7.66 21.14
N ALA A 200 -19.07 -8.88 21.07
CA ALA A 200 -20.48 -9.15 21.42
C ALA A 200 -20.76 -9.10 22.94
N ASN A 201 -19.74 -8.93 23.73
CA ASN A 201 -19.78 -9.06 25.19
C ASN A 201 -19.25 -7.82 25.89
N THR A 202 -19.41 -7.74 27.20
CA THR A 202 -18.89 -6.65 28.05
C THR A 202 -17.55 -6.98 28.69
N VAL A 203 -16.72 -7.81 28.01
CA VAL A 203 -15.42 -8.25 28.51
C VAL A 203 -14.30 -7.43 27.92
N ALA A 204 -13.29 -7.14 28.72
CA ALA A 204 -12.16 -6.33 28.28
C ALA A 204 -11.46 -6.91 27.05
N LEU A 205 -11.07 -6.03 26.13
CA LEU A 205 -10.29 -6.33 24.93
C LEU A 205 -8.88 -5.80 25.09
N TYR A 206 -7.90 -6.57 24.66
CA TYR A 206 -6.48 -6.18 24.70
C TYR A 206 -5.85 -6.37 23.33
N THR A 207 -4.99 -5.44 22.94
CA THR A 207 -4.10 -5.62 21.80
C THR A 207 -2.65 -5.56 22.26
N GLY A 208 -1.75 -6.30 21.58
CA GLY A 208 -0.32 -6.26 21.85
C GLY A 208 0.11 -6.98 23.15
N ARG A 209 -0.79 -7.62 23.85
CA ARG A 209 -0.50 -8.43 25.03
C ARG A 209 -1.52 -9.55 25.23
N PRO A 210 -1.15 -10.64 25.92
CA PRO A 210 -2.11 -11.62 26.41
C PRO A 210 -3.03 -11.02 27.48
N TYR A 211 -4.24 -11.54 27.58
CA TYR A 211 -5.18 -11.14 28.64
C TYR A 211 -4.62 -11.36 30.05
N ALA A 212 -3.93 -12.44 30.28
CA ALA A 212 -3.45 -12.85 31.61
C ALA A 212 -2.41 -11.90 32.26
N GLY A 213 -2.21 -10.72 31.70
CA GLY A 213 -1.73 -9.50 32.41
C GLY A 213 -0.29 -9.47 32.87
N THR A 214 0.45 -10.52 32.75
CA THR A 214 1.87 -10.52 33.09
C THR A 214 2.69 -10.81 31.84
N ASN A 215 3.64 -9.93 31.55
CA ASN A 215 4.82 -10.23 30.75
C ASN A 215 5.64 -11.34 31.44
N SER A 216 5.00 -12.41 31.85
CA SER A 216 5.73 -13.57 32.37
C SER A 216 6.40 -14.23 31.19
N SER A 217 7.64 -14.56 31.36
CA SER A 217 8.62 -15.06 30.40
C SER A 217 8.23 -16.32 29.60
N GLY A 218 6.99 -16.68 29.56
CA GLY A 218 6.46 -17.80 28.78
C GLY A 218 5.43 -17.48 27.71
N TYR A 219 5.00 -16.22 27.60
CA TYR A 219 3.99 -15.81 26.62
C TYR A 219 4.49 -14.59 25.86
N GLY A 220 4.95 -14.82 24.65
CA GLY A 220 5.59 -13.79 23.83
C GLY A 220 4.72 -12.55 23.63
N THR A 221 5.37 -11.40 23.58
CA THR A 221 4.76 -10.15 23.16
C THR A 221 4.46 -10.21 21.66
N SER A 222 3.20 -10.08 21.29
CA SER A 222 2.83 -9.86 19.89
C SER A 222 2.78 -8.39 19.60
N PRO A 223 3.21 -7.93 18.40
CA PRO A 223 2.93 -6.56 17.98
C PRO A 223 1.43 -6.31 18.02
N SER A 224 1.02 -5.09 18.43
CA SER A 224 -0.41 -4.77 18.53
C SER A 224 -1.10 -4.78 17.19
N GLY A 225 -0.42 -4.31 16.13
CA GLY A 225 -0.95 -4.30 14.78
C GLY A 225 -0.19 -3.41 13.82
N THR A 226 -0.61 -3.45 12.57
CA THR A 226 -0.05 -2.65 11.48
C THR A 226 -1.14 -2.20 10.52
N ILE A 227 -0.93 -1.06 9.88
CA ILE A 227 -1.66 -0.62 8.69
C ILE A 227 -0.63 -0.32 7.61
N THR A 228 -0.84 -0.83 6.42
CA THR A 228 -0.07 -0.47 5.23
C THR A 228 -1.02 -0.14 4.09
N LEU A 229 -0.78 0.99 3.46
CA LEU A 229 -1.56 1.54 2.35
C LEU A 229 -0.65 1.67 1.14
N TYR A 230 -1.13 1.18 -0.01
CA TYR A 230 -0.49 1.36 -1.30
C TYR A 230 -1.42 2.18 -2.19
N GLU A 231 -1.02 3.39 -2.55
CA GLU A 231 -1.72 4.13 -3.59
C GLU A 231 -1.22 3.68 -4.96
N VAL A 232 -2.15 3.30 -5.83
CA VAL A 232 -1.86 2.85 -7.18
C VAL A 232 -2.69 3.64 -8.20
N GLU A 233 -2.08 4.00 -9.31
CA GLU A 233 -2.80 4.50 -10.47
C GLU A 233 -3.57 3.34 -11.11
N PRO A 234 -4.80 3.56 -11.58
CA PRO A 234 -5.60 2.54 -12.25
C PRO A 234 -5.01 2.09 -13.58
#